data_ddc56d034b498f88c118b216d0bad3bb
#
_entry.id   ddc56d034b498f88c118b216d0bad3bb
#
_cell.length_a   1.000
_cell.length_b   1.000
_cell.length_c   1.000
_cell.angle_alpha   90.00
_cell.angle_beta   90.00
_cell.angle_gamma   90.00
#
_symmetry.space_group_name_H-M   'P 1'
#
loop_
_entity.id
_entity.type
_entity.pdbx_description
1 polymer ?
#
loop_
_entity_poly.entity_id
_entity_poly.type
_entity_poly.pdbx_seq_one_letter_code
_entity_poly.pdbx_strand_id
1 'polypeptide(L)'
;MNTLKAEKRSMDVKAKKLRREGFVTGNLFGREIEGSIPLKFTKKEIEVLLKNNNKGSQVMLELDGKTYDALIKEVDYNPLAHTVEEVDFQALVSNEMVHSTAEIILENEEMVVSGVLQDELKEVAYKALPADLVDKIKVDVAGMKIGDTLRVKDLEIAKNKNIHITTDPEAVVATVTPVHNVVPETETEAEETAEEK
;
A
#
# COMPACT_ATOMS: atom_id res chain seq x y z
N MET A 1 14.55 13.39 -3.30
CA MET A 1 13.94 12.40 -4.23
C MET A 1 14.98 11.35 -4.58
N ASN A 2 14.61 10.09 -4.54
CA ASN A 2 15.53 9.01 -4.88
C ASN A 2 15.54 8.82 -6.40
N THR A 3 16.73 8.74 -7.00
CA THR A 3 16.87 8.46 -8.43
C THR A 3 17.11 6.98 -8.61
N LEU A 4 16.27 6.32 -9.41
CA LEU A 4 16.36 4.91 -9.77
C LEU A 4 16.85 4.77 -11.21
N LYS A 5 17.90 4.00 -11.42
CA LYS A 5 18.38 3.68 -12.77
C LYS A 5 17.54 2.57 -13.37
N ALA A 6 17.02 2.78 -14.57
CA ALA A 6 16.24 1.82 -15.32
C ALA A 6 16.97 1.43 -16.60
N GLU A 7 16.86 0.18 -16.98
CA GLU A 7 17.31 -0.30 -18.29
C GLU A 7 16.12 -0.79 -19.11
N LYS A 8 16.14 -0.52 -20.41
CA LYS A 8 15.13 -1.08 -21.31
C LYS A 8 15.23 -2.59 -21.37
N ARG A 9 14.09 -3.23 -21.22
CA ARG A 9 13.99 -4.68 -21.36
C ARG A 9 13.74 -5.06 -22.83
N SER A 10 14.50 -6.02 -23.37
CA SER A 10 14.12 -6.67 -24.62
C SER A 10 12.93 -7.59 -24.39
N MET A 11 11.91 -7.50 -25.26
CA MET A 11 10.73 -8.37 -25.20
C MET A 11 11.02 -9.82 -25.63
N ASP A 12 12.17 -10.08 -26.27
CA ASP A 12 12.61 -11.43 -26.63
C ASP A 12 12.96 -12.28 -25.40
N VAL A 13 13.27 -11.62 -24.27
CA VAL A 13 13.61 -12.29 -23.02
C VAL A 13 12.39 -12.34 -22.10
N LYS A 14 11.94 -13.56 -21.79
CA LYS A 14 10.79 -13.78 -20.88
C LYS A 14 11.08 -13.24 -19.47
N ALA A 15 10.09 -12.59 -18.85
CA ALA A 15 10.19 -12.05 -17.48
C ALA A 15 10.68 -13.10 -16.45
N LYS A 16 10.17 -14.33 -16.53
CA LYS A 16 10.59 -15.45 -15.66
C LYS A 16 12.10 -15.74 -15.73
N LYS A 17 12.74 -15.54 -16.89
CA LYS A 17 14.19 -15.71 -17.01
C LYS A 17 14.93 -14.58 -16.30
N LEU A 18 14.53 -13.32 -16.52
CA LEU A 18 15.14 -12.16 -15.88
C LEU A 18 15.01 -12.22 -14.35
N ARG A 19 13.83 -12.62 -13.84
CA ARG A 19 13.62 -12.78 -12.39
C ARG A 19 14.56 -13.84 -11.78
N ARG A 20 14.86 -14.93 -12.48
CA ARG A 20 15.85 -15.93 -12.06
C ARG A 20 17.29 -15.41 -12.07
N GLU A 21 17.59 -14.47 -12.97
CA GLU A 21 18.88 -13.80 -13.08
C GLU A 21 19.05 -12.66 -12.05
N GLY A 22 18.05 -12.40 -11.21
CA GLY A 22 18.09 -11.39 -10.16
C GLY A 22 17.64 -10.00 -10.58
N PHE A 23 16.83 -9.92 -11.66
CA PHE A 23 16.19 -8.68 -12.10
C PHE A 23 14.72 -8.66 -11.71
N VAL A 24 14.22 -7.44 -11.51
CA VAL A 24 12.79 -7.13 -11.39
C VAL A 24 12.35 -6.50 -12.70
N THR A 25 11.19 -6.91 -13.20
CA THR A 25 10.60 -6.33 -14.41
C THR A 25 9.66 -5.19 -14.05
N GLY A 26 9.37 -4.32 -15.00
CA GLY A 26 8.41 -3.24 -14.84
C GLY A 26 8.11 -2.55 -16.15
N ASN A 27 7.20 -1.59 -16.10
CA ASN A 27 6.84 -0.79 -17.24
C ASN A 27 6.80 0.69 -16.84
N LEU A 28 7.20 1.56 -17.75
CA LEU A 28 6.97 3.00 -17.64
C LEU A 28 5.92 3.38 -18.68
N PHE A 29 4.83 3.94 -18.25
CA PHE A 29 3.76 4.44 -19.11
C PHE A 29 3.33 5.84 -18.67
N GLY A 30 2.63 6.55 -19.52
CA GLY A 30 2.13 7.88 -19.22
C GLY A 30 1.70 8.59 -20.49
N ARG A 31 1.10 9.76 -20.32
CA ARG A 31 0.51 10.52 -21.44
C ARG A 31 1.52 10.98 -22.48
N GLU A 32 2.75 11.30 -22.05
CA GLU A 32 3.83 11.73 -22.96
C GLU A 32 4.61 10.56 -23.54
N ILE A 33 4.24 9.32 -23.19
CA ILE A 33 4.89 8.10 -23.64
C ILE A 33 3.95 7.37 -24.61
N GLU A 34 4.38 7.16 -25.84
CA GLU A 34 3.63 6.34 -26.81
C GLU A 34 3.64 4.87 -26.36
N GLY A 35 2.51 4.40 -25.81
CA GLY A 35 2.37 3.05 -25.29
C GLY A 35 3.02 2.86 -23.92
N SER A 36 3.86 1.84 -23.80
CA SER A 36 4.62 1.59 -22.58
C SER A 36 6.06 1.19 -22.91
N ILE A 37 6.99 1.59 -22.04
CA ILE A 37 8.40 1.24 -22.16
C ILE A 37 8.68 0.12 -21.18
N PRO A 38 8.99 -1.11 -21.63
CA PRO A 38 9.34 -2.21 -20.75
C PRO A 38 10.71 -1.96 -20.11
N LEU A 39 10.78 -2.13 -18.81
CA LEU A 39 11.95 -1.86 -17.99
C LEU A 39 12.43 -3.12 -17.27
N LYS A 40 13.69 -3.10 -16.87
CA LYS A 40 14.27 -4.03 -15.93
C LYS A 40 15.17 -3.29 -14.95
N PHE A 41 15.20 -3.77 -13.72
CA PHE A 41 15.94 -3.20 -12.60
C PHE A 41 16.71 -4.31 -11.89
N THR A 42 17.78 -3.99 -11.21
CA THR A 42 18.37 -4.96 -10.32
C THR A 42 17.50 -5.13 -9.05
N LYS A 43 17.41 -6.35 -8.55
CA LYS A 43 16.63 -6.65 -7.34
C LYS A 43 17.06 -5.78 -6.16
N LYS A 44 18.37 -5.53 -5.99
CA LYS A 44 18.91 -4.69 -4.91
C LYS A 44 18.43 -3.25 -4.98
N GLU A 45 18.39 -2.65 -6.17
CA GLU A 45 17.94 -1.26 -6.34
C GLU A 45 16.47 -1.11 -5.99
N ILE A 46 15.63 -2.07 -6.41
CA ILE A 46 14.20 -2.09 -6.07
C ILE A 46 13.98 -2.32 -4.57
N GLU A 47 14.72 -3.22 -3.94
CA GLU A 47 14.63 -3.45 -2.49
C GLU A 47 15.02 -2.20 -1.68
N VAL A 48 16.05 -1.47 -2.12
CA VAL A 48 16.44 -0.20 -1.49
C VAL A 48 15.38 0.89 -1.70
N LEU A 49 14.81 0.96 -2.92
CA LEU A 49 13.75 1.90 -3.23
C LEU A 49 12.53 1.67 -2.33
N LEU A 50 12.05 0.42 -2.26
CA LEU A 50 10.82 0.05 -1.54
C LEU A 50 10.97 0.02 -0.01
N LYS A 51 12.19 0.15 0.53
CA LYS A 51 12.37 0.38 1.98
C LYS A 51 11.82 1.73 2.45
N ASN A 52 11.89 2.75 1.59
CA ASN A 52 11.52 4.11 1.93
C ASN A 52 10.29 4.62 1.16
N ASN A 53 9.95 3.95 0.07
CA ASN A 53 8.88 4.35 -0.84
C ASN A 53 7.92 3.18 -1.03
N ASN A 54 6.64 3.49 -1.11
CA ASN A 54 5.58 2.51 -1.34
C ASN A 54 4.83 2.86 -2.63
N LYS A 55 3.82 2.09 -2.94
CA LYS A 55 2.83 2.45 -3.96
C LYS A 55 2.31 3.87 -3.68
N GLY A 56 2.23 4.70 -4.71
CA GLY A 56 1.85 6.11 -4.56
C GLY A 56 3.02 7.07 -4.33
N SER A 57 4.24 6.59 -4.07
CA SER A 57 5.41 7.45 -3.92
C SER A 57 5.96 7.94 -5.25
N GLN A 58 6.44 9.18 -5.27
CA GLN A 58 7.07 9.83 -6.42
C GLN A 58 8.57 9.54 -6.45
N VAL A 59 9.09 9.16 -7.60
CA VAL A 59 10.49 8.80 -7.81
C VAL A 59 11.02 9.34 -9.13
N MET A 60 12.32 9.59 -9.21
CA MET A 60 12.98 9.97 -10.45
C MET A 60 13.54 8.71 -11.14
N LEU A 61 13.12 8.44 -12.36
CA LEU A 61 13.66 7.34 -13.18
C LEU A 61 14.66 7.88 -14.19
N GLU A 62 15.87 7.33 -14.19
CA GLU A 62 16.87 7.58 -15.21
C GLU A 62 16.88 6.44 -16.22
N LEU A 63 16.55 6.75 -17.47
CA LEU A 63 16.47 5.80 -18.57
C LEU A 63 17.17 6.38 -19.80
N ASP A 64 18.20 5.71 -20.32
CA ASP A 64 18.96 6.13 -21.51
C ASP A 64 19.44 7.59 -21.45
N GLY A 65 19.83 8.08 -20.26
CA GLY A 65 20.30 9.46 -20.05
C GLY A 65 19.18 10.52 -19.97
N LYS A 66 17.92 10.10 -20.00
CA LYS A 66 16.77 10.95 -19.74
C LYS A 66 16.22 10.66 -18.34
N THR A 67 15.78 11.70 -17.67
CA THR A 67 15.15 11.59 -16.35
C THR A 67 13.65 11.80 -16.49
N TYR A 68 12.89 10.88 -15.94
CA TYR A 68 11.42 10.93 -15.87
C TYR A 68 11.00 11.09 -14.42
N ASP A 69 10.09 12.02 -14.18
CA ASP A 69 9.36 12.08 -12.92
C ASP A 69 8.23 11.05 -12.98
N ALA A 70 8.20 10.13 -12.05
CA ALA A 70 7.31 8.98 -12.11
C ALA A 70 6.72 8.63 -10.75
N LEU A 71 5.50 8.13 -10.78
CA LEU A 71 4.77 7.58 -9.64
C LEU A 71 4.93 6.05 -9.64
N ILE A 72 5.23 5.47 -8.50
CA ILE A 72 5.11 4.01 -8.31
C ILE A 72 3.63 3.66 -8.32
N LYS A 73 3.19 3.03 -9.41
CA LYS A 73 1.77 2.75 -9.63
C LYS A 73 1.34 1.43 -9.05
N GLU A 74 2.14 0.40 -9.25
CA GLU A 74 1.88 -0.95 -8.80
C GLU A 74 3.17 -1.66 -8.41
N VAL A 75 3.09 -2.51 -7.42
CA VAL A 75 4.19 -3.34 -6.93
C VAL A 75 3.67 -4.75 -6.74
N ASP A 76 4.12 -5.68 -7.59
CA ASP A 76 3.80 -7.09 -7.47
C ASP A 76 4.81 -7.78 -6.55
N TYR A 77 4.33 -8.23 -5.41
CA TYR A 77 5.12 -8.95 -4.42
C TYR A 77 4.70 -10.41 -4.34
N ASN A 78 5.69 -11.31 -4.44
CA ASN A 78 5.48 -12.73 -4.25
C ASN A 78 5.69 -13.10 -2.78
N PRO A 79 4.63 -13.39 -2.01
CA PRO A 79 4.76 -13.66 -0.57
C PRO A 79 5.48 -14.98 -0.26
N LEU A 80 5.43 -15.97 -1.17
CA LEU A 80 6.10 -17.26 -0.96
C LEU A 80 7.61 -17.17 -1.17
N ALA A 81 8.04 -16.38 -2.15
CA ALA A 81 9.46 -16.19 -2.45
C ALA A 81 10.05 -14.99 -1.70
N HIS A 82 9.23 -14.20 -0.98
CA HIS A 82 9.60 -12.94 -0.34
C HIS A 82 10.36 -11.99 -1.28
N THR A 83 9.86 -11.86 -2.52
CA THR A 83 10.52 -11.05 -3.55
C THR A 83 9.52 -10.21 -4.31
N VAL A 84 9.96 -9.02 -4.71
CA VAL A 84 9.24 -8.19 -5.69
C VAL A 84 9.46 -8.78 -7.08
N GLU A 85 8.40 -8.97 -7.82
CA GLU A 85 8.43 -9.52 -9.18
C GLU A 85 8.30 -8.46 -10.26
N GLU A 86 7.46 -7.45 -10.02
CA GLU A 86 7.20 -6.37 -10.96
C GLU A 86 6.98 -5.04 -10.24
N VAL A 87 7.38 -3.94 -10.86
CA VAL A 87 7.10 -2.58 -10.38
C VAL A 87 6.76 -1.71 -11.59
N ASP A 88 5.54 -1.22 -11.62
CA ASP A 88 5.05 -0.35 -12.69
C ASP A 88 5.08 1.11 -12.29
N PHE A 89 5.50 1.94 -13.24
CA PHE A 89 5.68 3.37 -13.07
C PHE A 89 4.80 4.15 -14.04
N GLN A 90 4.15 5.19 -13.52
CA GLN A 90 3.41 6.16 -14.32
C GLN A 90 4.21 7.46 -14.41
N ALA A 91 4.63 7.86 -15.61
CA ALA A 91 5.26 9.16 -15.83
C ALA A 91 4.28 10.29 -15.50
N LEU A 92 4.77 11.29 -14.78
CA LEU A 92 4.00 12.41 -14.30
C LEU A 92 4.12 13.60 -15.24
N VAL A 93 3.01 14.28 -15.45
CA VAL A 93 2.93 15.55 -16.18
C VAL A 93 2.39 16.60 -15.21
N SER A 94 3.09 17.71 -15.05
CA SER A 94 2.82 18.71 -13.99
C SER A 94 1.39 19.21 -13.91
N ASN A 95 0.69 19.26 -15.04
CA ASN A 95 -0.68 19.80 -15.15
C ASN A 95 -1.77 18.72 -15.29
N GLU A 96 -1.44 17.47 -15.04
CA GLU A 96 -2.40 16.36 -15.14
C GLU A 96 -2.68 15.77 -13.76
N MET A 97 -3.98 15.62 -13.45
CA MET A 97 -4.40 14.90 -12.25
C MET A 97 -4.15 13.40 -12.43
N VAL A 98 -3.45 12.82 -11.49
CA VAL A 98 -3.14 11.38 -11.48
C VAL A 98 -3.89 10.69 -10.34
N HIS A 99 -4.24 9.43 -10.58
CA HIS A 99 -4.75 8.56 -9.53
C HIS A 99 -3.58 7.99 -8.75
N SER A 100 -3.59 8.21 -7.45
CA SER A 100 -2.60 7.66 -6.53
C SER A 100 -3.27 6.98 -5.34
N THR A 101 -2.47 6.32 -4.54
CA THR A 101 -2.85 5.76 -3.24
C THR A 101 -1.92 6.30 -2.17
N ALA A 102 -2.45 6.58 -0.99
CA ALA A 102 -1.67 6.93 0.18
C ALA A 102 -1.80 5.82 1.22
N GLU A 103 -0.68 5.39 1.78
CA GLU A 103 -0.64 4.43 2.86
C GLU A 103 -1.05 5.11 4.17
N ILE A 104 -1.92 4.46 4.95
CA ILE A 104 -2.31 4.93 6.27
C ILE A 104 -1.35 4.31 7.30
N ILE A 105 -0.73 5.16 8.11
CA ILE A 105 0.14 4.74 9.21
C ILE A 105 -0.52 5.18 10.51
N LEU A 106 -0.94 4.23 11.32
CA LEU A 106 -1.46 4.50 12.66
C LEU A 106 -0.26 4.73 13.59
N GLU A 107 -0.27 5.86 14.29
CA GLU A 107 0.76 6.21 15.29
C GLU A 107 0.17 6.05 16.70
N ASN A 108 1.01 5.69 17.67
CA ASN A 108 0.65 5.53 19.10
C ASN A 108 -0.39 4.43 19.38
N GLU A 109 -0.36 3.34 18.64
CA GLU A 109 -1.27 2.19 18.83
C GLU A 109 -1.18 1.60 20.25
N GLU A 110 0.03 1.63 20.85
CA GLU A 110 0.26 1.17 22.23
C GLU A 110 -0.44 2.03 23.30
N MET A 111 -0.89 3.23 22.96
CA MET A 111 -1.62 4.12 23.87
C MET A 111 -3.13 3.82 23.91
N VAL A 112 -3.61 2.90 23.09
CA VAL A 112 -4.99 2.40 23.17
C VAL A 112 -5.10 1.47 24.38
N VAL A 113 -5.53 2.03 25.51
CA VAL A 113 -5.48 1.35 26.82
C VAL A 113 -6.51 0.24 26.95
N SER A 114 -7.61 0.29 26.23
CA SER A 114 -8.70 -0.66 26.32
C SER A 114 -9.15 -1.14 24.96
N GLY A 115 -9.32 -2.45 24.81
CA GLY A 115 -9.75 -3.07 23.57
C GLY A 115 -8.62 -3.50 22.63
N VAL A 116 -9.00 -3.89 21.43
CA VAL A 116 -8.09 -4.24 20.34
C VAL A 116 -8.34 -3.29 19.18
N LEU A 117 -7.28 -2.60 18.77
CA LEU A 117 -7.32 -1.79 17.55
C LEU A 117 -7.32 -2.73 16.34
N GLN A 118 -8.31 -2.58 15.49
CA GLN A 118 -8.41 -3.30 14.22
C GLN A 118 -8.18 -2.31 13.09
N ASP A 119 -7.17 -2.58 12.27
CA ASP A 119 -6.84 -1.85 11.07
C ASP A 119 -7.59 -2.51 9.89
N GLU A 120 -8.59 -1.81 9.36
CA GLU A 120 -9.45 -2.33 8.29
C GLU A 120 -9.05 -1.81 6.91
N LEU A 121 -8.56 -0.58 6.84
CA LEU A 121 -8.17 0.06 5.59
C LEU A 121 -6.75 0.61 5.66
N LYS A 122 -5.85 0.02 4.87
CA LYS A 122 -4.42 0.37 4.86
C LYS A 122 -4.05 1.42 3.83
N GLU A 123 -4.88 1.61 2.81
CA GLU A 123 -4.61 2.52 1.70
C GLU A 123 -5.86 3.33 1.35
N VAL A 124 -5.68 4.60 1.03
CA VAL A 124 -6.73 5.48 0.49
C VAL A 124 -6.40 5.84 -0.95
N ALA A 125 -7.32 5.57 -1.87
CA ALA A 125 -7.21 5.97 -3.25
C ALA A 125 -7.73 7.41 -3.44
N TYR A 126 -6.97 8.21 -4.16
CA TYR A 126 -7.30 9.61 -4.41
C TYR A 126 -6.78 10.07 -5.78
N LYS A 127 -7.20 11.25 -6.21
CA LYS A 127 -6.69 11.98 -7.37
C LYS A 127 -6.09 13.30 -6.93
N ALA A 128 -4.90 13.62 -7.43
CA ALA A 128 -4.27 14.91 -7.20
C ALA A 128 -3.34 15.30 -8.35
N LEU A 129 -2.89 16.54 -8.35
CA LEU A 129 -1.77 16.97 -9.19
C LEU A 129 -0.46 16.41 -8.64
N PRO A 130 0.59 16.25 -9.47
CA PRO A 130 1.90 15.77 -9.01
C PRO A 130 2.50 16.56 -7.85
N ALA A 131 2.22 17.86 -7.76
CA ALA A 131 2.68 18.71 -6.67
C ALA A 131 2.00 18.43 -5.32
N ASP A 132 0.79 17.87 -5.33
CA ASP A 132 -0.05 17.61 -4.16
C ASP A 132 -0.09 16.10 -3.80
N LEU A 133 0.79 15.30 -4.38
CA LEU A 133 0.86 13.87 -4.07
C LEU A 133 1.31 13.62 -2.63
N VAL A 134 0.60 12.73 -1.96
CA VAL A 134 0.87 12.27 -0.59
C VAL A 134 1.02 10.76 -0.62
N ASP A 135 2.14 10.23 -0.19
CA ASP A 135 2.43 8.80 -0.14
C ASP A 135 2.05 8.16 1.20
N LYS A 136 2.07 8.92 2.30
CA LYS A 136 1.79 8.43 3.66
C LYS A 136 0.91 9.39 4.43
N ILE A 137 -0.12 8.86 5.08
CA ILE A 137 -1.02 9.59 5.97
C ILE A 137 -0.79 9.06 7.37
N LYS A 138 -0.25 9.90 8.26
CA LYS A 138 -0.06 9.58 9.65
C LYS A 138 -1.31 9.92 10.44
N VAL A 139 -1.80 8.99 11.22
CA VAL A 139 -3.00 9.16 12.03
C VAL A 139 -2.69 8.77 13.46
N ASP A 140 -2.85 9.72 14.37
CA ASP A 140 -2.69 9.48 15.79
C ASP A 140 -3.97 8.82 16.35
N VAL A 141 -3.83 7.60 16.86
CA VAL A 141 -4.92 6.84 17.47
C VAL A 141 -4.85 6.84 19.01
N ALA A 142 -3.94 7.65 19.60
CA ALA A 142 -3.82 7.79 21.03
C ALA A 142 -5.15 8.28 21.64
N GLY A 143 -5.65 7.56 22.64
CA GLY A 143 -6.88 7.92 23.35
C GLY A 143 -8.18 7.44 22.72
N MET A 144 -8.14 6.67 21.63
CA MET A 144 -9.30 5.95 21.14
C MET A 144 -9.80 4.94 22.19
N LYS A 145 -11.12 4.81 22.30
CA LYS A 145 -11.81 3.93 23.26
C LYS A 145 -12.58 2.84 22.55
N ILE A 146 -12.97 1.82 23.31
CA ILE A 146 -13.85 0.76 22.80
C ILE A 146 -15.11 1.36 22.17
N GLY A 147 -15.37 1.00 20.92
CA GLY A 147 -16.50 1.49 20.12
C GLY A 147 -16.18 2.70 19.25
N ASP A 148 -15.01 3.33 19.42
CA ASP A 148 -14.60 4.41 18.53
C ASP A 148 -14.22 3.86 17.16
N THR A 149 -14.60 4.61 16.12
CA THR A 149 -14.36 4.26 14.71
C THR A 149 -13.79 5.47 13.99
N LEU A 150 -12.65 5.30 13.36
CA LEU A 150 -12.03 6.28 12.49
C LEU A 150 -12.44 6.01 11.05
N ARG A 151 -12.86 7.04 10.32
CA ARG A 151 -13.31 6.94 8.93
C ARG A 151 -12.43 7.77 8.00
N VAL A 152 -12.50 7.48 6.69
CA VAL A 152 -11.75 8.19 5.66
C VAL A 152 -12.02 9.71 5.69
N LYS A 153 -13.25 10.13 5.94
CA LYS A 153 -13.63 11.56 6.06
C LYS A 153 -12.94 12.31 7.20
N ASP A 154 -12.48 11.59 8.23
CA ASP A 154 -11.85 12.16 9.43
C ASP A 154 -10.33 12.41 9.21
N LEU A 155 -9.77 11.82 8.15
CA LEU A 155 -8.36 11.96 7.81
C LEU A 155 -8.01 13.38 7.38
N GLU A 156 -6.77 13.79 7.62
CA GLU A 156 -6.28 15.11 7.22
C GLU A 156 -6.33 15.33 5.70
N ILE A 157 -6.09 14.28 4.92
CA ILE A 157 -6.15 14.33 3.47
C ILE A 157 -7.56 14.72 2.95
N ALA A 158 -8.62 14.37 3.67
CA ALA A 158 -10.00 14.72 3.32
C ALA A 158 -10.28 16.23 3.43
N LYS A 159 -9.47 16.96 4.18
CA LYS A 159 -9.60 18.41 4.37
C LYS A 159 -8.90 19.22 3.27
N ASN A 160 -8.04 18.57 2.49
CA ASN A 160 -7.28 19.23 1.42
C ASN A 160 -8.15 19.38 0.16
N LYS A 161 -8.38 20.63 -0.26
CA LYS A 161 -9.22 20.94 -1.43
C LYS A 161 -8.63 20.54 -2.78
N ASN A 162 -7.30 20.33 -2.84
CA ASN A 162 -6.60 19.96 -4.06
C ASN A 162 -6.61 18.45 -4.30
N ILE A 163 -7.06 17.68 -3.30
CA ILE A 163 -7.08 16.22 -3.34
C ILE A 163 -8.53 15.74 -3.43
N HIS A 164 -8.81 14.91 -4.41
CA HIS A 164 -10.11 14.28 -4.57
C HIS A 164 -10.05 12.83 -4.15
N ILE A 165 -10.57 12.52 -2.97
CA ILE A 165 -10.65 11.14 -2.48
C ILE A 165 -11.60 10.33 -3.37
N THR A 166 -11.14 9.16 -3.80
CA THR A 166 -11.92 8.22 -4.61
C THR A 166 -12.50 7.10 -3.75
N THR A 167 -11.84 6.76 -2.64
CA THR A 167 -12.35 5.81 -1.64
C THR A 167 -13.60 6.36 -0.98
N ASP A 168 -14.54 5.49 -0.58
CA ASP A 168 -15.76 5.90 0.12
C ASP A 168 -15.41 6.69 1.41
N PRO A 169 -15.90 7.92 1.58
CA PRO A 169 -15.66 8.73 2.77
C PRO A 169 -16.15 8.07 4.07
N GLU A 170 -17.16 7.21 4.00
CA GLU A 170 -17.72 6.50 5.15
C GLU A 170 -16.98 5.17 5.45
N ALA A 171 -16.03 4.75 4.59
CA ALA A 171 -15.22 3.56 4.84
C ALA A 171 -14.47 3.67 6.16
N VAL A 172 -14.44 2.57 6.90
CA VAL A 172 -13.77 2.48 8.19
C VAL A 172 -12.28 2.27 7.96
N VAL A 173 -11.47 3.10 8.59
CA VAL A 173 -10.00 3.01 8.59
C VAL A 173 -9.53 2.13 9.73
N ALA A 174 -9.98 2.45 10.94
CA ALA A 174 -9.64 1.71 12.14
C ALA A 174 -10.82 1.72 13.12
N THR A 175 -10.96 0.66 13.90
CA THR A 175 -11.95 0.56 14.97
C THR A 175 -11.35 -0.09 16.21
N VAL A 176 -11.84 0.29 17.38
CA VAL A 176 -11.44 -0.32 18.65
C VAL A 176 -12.56 -1.24 19.13
N THR A 177 -12.30 -2.54 19.15
CA THR A 177 -13.25 -3.55 19.60
C THR A 177 -12.92 -4.06 21.01
N PRO A 178 -13.93 -4.51 21.80
CA PRO A 178 -13.66 -5.13 23.08
C PRO A 178 -12.92 -6.47 22.91
N VAL A 179 -12.06 -6.81 23.84
CA VAL A 179 -11.42 -8.14 23.87
C VAL A 179 -12.49 -9.19 24.23
N HIS A 180 -12.85 -10.01 23.28
CA HIS A 180 -13.68 -11.19 23.54
C HIS A 180 -12.76 -12.36 23.89
N ASN A 181 -12.58 -12.62 25.18
CA ASN A 181 -12.05 -13.89 25.63
C ASN A 181 -13.16 -14.93 25.43
N VAL A 182 -13.16 -15.60 24.30
CA VAL A 182 -13.93 -16.85 24.14
C VAL A 182 -13.22 -17.89 25.01
N VAL A 183 -13.67 -18.06 26.24
CA VAL A 183 -13.36 -19.26 27.02
C VAL A 183 -14.12 -20.38 26.28
N PRO A 184 -13.46 -21.40 25.75
CA PRO A 184 -14.19 -22.54 25.22
C PRO A 184 -14.97 -23.14 26.40
N GLU A 185 -16.29 -23.06 26.31
CA GLU A 185 -17.17 -23.82 27.20
C GLU A 185 -16.83 -25.28 26.94
N THR A 186 -16.13 -25.89 27.89
CA THR A 186 -16.02 -27.33 28.00
C THR A 186 -17.42 -27.83 28.28
N GLU A 187 -18.06 -28.43 27.30
CA GLU A 187 -19.26 -29.22 27.50
C GLU A 187 -18.92 -30.32 28.50
N THR A 188 -19.34 -30.09 29.75
CA THR A 188 -19.43 -31.13 30.76
C THR A 188 -20.69 -31.97 30.42
N GLU A 189 -20.50 -33.03 29.65
CA GLU A 189 -21.51 -34.09 29.58
C GLU A 189 -21.72 -34.62 31.00
N ALA A 190 -22.86 -34.30 31.54
CA ALA A 190 -23.39 -34.98 32.70
C ALA A 190 -23.97 -36.35 32.25
N GLU A 191 -23.15 -37.39 32.42
CA GLU A 191 -23.68 -38.73 32.55
C GLU A 191 -24.49 -38.82 33.82
N GLU A 192 -25.78 -38.80 33.71
CA GLU A 192 -26.68 -39.21 34.80
C GLU A 192 -27.21 -40.58 34.46
N THR A 193 -26.60 -41.54 35.14
CA THR A 193 -27.03 -42.95 35.25
C THR A 193 -28.48 -43.03 35.72
N ALA A 194 -29.27 -43.73 34.92
CA ALA A 194 -30.54 -44.28 35.41
C ALA A 194 -30.39 -45.80 35.60
N GLU A 195 -30.05 -46.20 36.78
CA GLU A 195 -30.40 -47.50 37.32
C GLU A 195 -31.84 -47.44 37.86
N GLU A 196 -32.51 -48.58 37.72
CA GLU A 196 -33.71 -49.15 38.34
C GLU A 196 -34.97 -49.29 37.46
N LYS A 197 -35.23 -50.40 36.96
CA LYS A 197 -36.04 -51.56 37.41
C LYS A 197 -36.25 -52.53 36.26
#